data_f2e29f9547f85ea07ca6959a7b470da1
#
_entry.id   f2e29f9547f85ea07ca6959a7b470da1
#
_cell.length_a   1.000
_cell.length_b   1.000
_cell.length_c   1.000
_cell.angle_alpha   90.00
_cell.angle_beta   90.00
_cell.angle_gamma   90.00
#
_symmetry.space_group_name_H-M   'P 1'
#
loop_
_entity.id
_entity.type
_entity.pdbx_description
1 polymer ?
#
loop_
_entity_poly.entity_id
_entity_poly.type
_entity_poly.pdbx_seq_one_letter_code
_entity_poly.pdbx_strand_id
1 'polypeptide(L)'
;MTKEQLQESLMALQRECNEKQDHIRKLYACEHNPVYPGNIITDHYHTIKVEKIIMHGHPVPYMKYIGTELTKQGEPKKRQPVPPNPVFQCDIVSINGKPYKYVEE
;
A
#
# COMPACT_ATOMS: atom_id res chain seq x y z
N MET A 1 -3.88 -8.63 -43.13
CA MET A 1 -3.13 -8.34 -41.88
C MET A 1 -1.76 -8.98 -41.98
N THR A 2 -0.73 -8.18 -41.73
CA THR A 2 0.65 -8.68 -41.68
C THR A 2 0.94 -9.28 -40.33
N LYS A 3 2.01 -10.08 -40.23
CA LYS A 3 2.47 -10.62 -38.94
C LYS A 3 2.78 -9.54 -37.92
N GLU A 4 3.36 -8.43 -38.37
CA GLU A 4 3.67 -7.27 -37.53
C GLU A 4 2.40 -6.61 -37.00
N GLN A 5 1.38 -6.45 -37.84
CA GLN A 5 0.07 -5.89 -37.44
C GLN A 5 -0.62 -6.79 -36.42
N LEU A 6 -0.53 -8.12 -36.58
CA LEU A 6 -1.07 -9.06 -35.62
C LEU A 6 -0.40 -8.91 -34.24
N GLN A 7 0.94 -8.84 -34.21
CA GLN A 7 1.69 -8.68 -32.98
C GLN A 7 1.36 -7.35 -32.27
N GLU A 8 1.27 -6.26 -33.01
CA GLU A 8 0.91 -4.95 -32.46
C GLU A 8 -0.51 -4.98 -31.87
N SER A 9 -1.46 -5.60 -32.56
CA SER A 9 -2.84 -5.71 -32.09
C SER A 9 -2.92 -6.53 -30.80
N LEU A 10 -2.20 -7.65 -30.71
CA LEU A 10 -2.15 -8.49 -29.52
C LEU A 10 -1.50 -7.77 -28.35
N MET A 11 -0.42 -7.04 -28.59
CA MET A 11 0.26 -6.26 -27.55
C MET A 11 -0.62 -5.12 -27.03
N ALA A 12 -1.34 -4.43 -27.91
CA ALA A 12 -2.25 -3.37 -27.51
C ALA A 12 -3.41 -3.91 -26.67
N LEU A 13 -3.98 -5.05 -27.05
CA LEU A 13 -5.05 -5.70 -26.32
C LEU A 13 -4.60 -6.18 -24.94
N GLN A 14 -3.40 -6.76 -24.86
CA GLN A 14 -2.81 -7.21 -23.59
C GLN A 14 -2.56 -6.04 -22.66
N ARG A 15 -2.04 -4.93 -23.18
CA ARG A 15 -1.79 -3.71 -22.42
C ARG A 15 -3.09 -3.15 -21.85
N GLU A 16 -4.15 -3.07 -22.66
CA GLU A 16 -5.46 -2.61 -22.21
C GLU A 16 -6.03 -3.51 -21.11
N CYS A 17 -5.88 -4.83 -21.25
CA CYS A 17 -6.33 -5.79 -20.25
C CYS A 17 -5.56 -5.60 -18.91
N ASN A 18 -4.26 -5.41 -18.96
CA ASN A 18 -3.42 -5.18 -17.78
C ASN A 18 -3.81 -3.88 -17.07
N GLU A 19 -4.07 -2.81 -17.81
CA GLU A 19 -4.53 -1.53 -17.24
C GLU A 19 -5.86 -1.68 -16.51
N LYS A 20 -6.81 -2.43 -17.07
CA LYS A 20 -8.10 -2.71 -16.43
C LYS A 20 -7.92 -3.53 -15.16
N GLN A 21 -7.06 -4.53 -15.17
CA GLN A 21 -6.76 -5.35 -14.00
C GLN A 21 -6.14 -4.51 -12.87
N ASP A 22 -5.19 -3.65 -13.20
CA ASP A 22 -4.54 -2.76 -12.22
C ASP A 22 -5.55 -1.77 -11.63
N HIS A 23 -6.46 -1.25 -12.45
CA HIS A 23 -7.51 -0.36 -11.99
C HIS A 23 -8.45 -1.04 -10.98
N ILE A 24 -8.86 -2.27 -11.26
CA ILE A 24 -9.71 -3.07 -10.35
C ILE A 24 -8.99 -3.34 -9.03
N ARG A 25 -7.71 -3.71 -9.09
CA ARG A 25 -6.89 -3.92 -7.88
C ARG A 25 -6.77 -2.65 -7.05
N LYS A 26 -6.56 -1.52 -7.69
CA LYS A 26 -6.47 -0.22 -7.03
C LYS A 26 -7.78 0.13 -6.32
N LEU A 27 -8.92 -0.09 -6.98
CA LEU A 27 -10.23 0.13 -6.36
C LEU A 27 -10.42 -0.75 -5.13
N TYR A 28 -10.10 -2.03 -5.24
CA TYR A 28 -10.17 -2.97 -4.12
C TYR A 28 -9.30 -2.51 -2.94
N ALA A 29 -8.03 -2.19 -3.21
CA ALA A 29 -7.10 -1.77 -2.17
C ALA A 29 -7.53 -0.46 -1.51
N CYS A 30 -8.05 0.50 -2.27
CA CYS A 30 -8.56 1.77 -1.73
C CYS A 30 -9.82 1.55 -0.88
N GLU A 31 -10.72 0.67 -1.31
CA GLU A 31 -11.95 0.37 -0.58
C GLU A 31 -11.67 -0.27 0.79
N HIS A 32 -10.65 -1.13 0.85
CA HIS A 32 -10.26 -1.83 2.08
C HIS A 32 -9.19 -1.11 2.90
N ASN A 33 -8.77 0.08 2.48
CA ASN A 33 -7.75 0.84 3.18
C ASN A 33 -8.34 1.63 4.35
N PRO A 34 -7.97 1.31 5.62
CA PRO A 34 -8.48 2.01 6.79
C PRO A 34 -7.65 3.24 7.18
N VAL A 35 -6.56 3.53 6.47
CA VAL A 35 -5.56 4.52 6.87
C VAL A 35 -5.47 5.63 5.85
N TYR A 36 -5.38 6.87 6.33
CA TYR A 36 -5.20 8.07 5.51
C TYR A 36 -3.90 8.77 5.86
N PRO A 37 -3.33 9.60 4.96
CA PRO A 37 -2.14 10.40 5.29
C PRO A 37 -2.36 11.24 6.55
N GLY A 38 -1.37 11.25 7.43
CA GLY A 38 -1.46 11.92 8.72
C GLY A 38 -1.92 11.04 9.87
N ASN A 39 -2.45 9.85 9.60
CA ASN A 39 -2.80 8.88 10.65
C ASN A 39 -1.53 8.31 11.29
N ILE A 40 -1.63 7.93 12.55
CA ILE A 40 -0.56 7.26 13.29
C ILE A 40 -0.92 5.79 13.39
N ILE A 41 -0.05 4.94 12.82
CA ILE A 41 -0.25 3.49 12.84
C ILE A 41 0.90 2.81 13.58
N THR A 42 0.59 1.72 14.26
CA THR A 42 1.56 0.92 15.01
C THR A 42 1.52 -0.53 14.51
N ASP A 43 2.69 -1.09 14.24
CA ASP A 43 2.86 -2.52 14.00
C ASP A 43 3.56 -3.16 15.20
N HIS A 44 4.07 -4.38 15.04
CA HIS A 44 4.75 -5.10 16.12
C HIS A 44 6.13 -4.51 16.50
N TYR A 45 6.69 -3.65 15.67
CA TYR A 45 8.06 -3.19 15.80
C TYR A 45 8.20 -1.68 15.97
N HIS A 46 7.33 -0.89 15.35
CA HIS A 46 7.45 0.57 15.36
C HIS A 46 6.11 1.27 15.12
N THR A 47 6.12 2.57 15.39
CA THR A 47 4.98 3.47 15.17
C THR A 47 5.40 4.52 14.15
N ILE A 48 4.56 4.77 13.15
CA ILE A 48 4.82 5.79 12.14
C ILE A 48 3.64 6.73 11.96
N LYS A 49 3.94 7.97 11.56
CA LYS A 49 2.94 8.91 11.05
C LYS A 49 2.93 8.79 9.53
N VAL A 50 1.82 8.35 8.97
CA VAL A 50 1.72 8.02 7.55
C VAL A 50 1.88 9.25 6.66
N GLU A 51 2.78 9.19 5.70
CA GLU A 51 2.99 10.22 4.68
C GLU A 51 2.64 9.74 3.29
N LYS A 52 2.96 8.47 2.97
CA LYS A 52 2.70 7.86 1.66
C LYS A 52 1.99 6.54 1.82
N ILE A 53 1.06 6.27 0.91
CA ILE A 53 0.29 5.03 0.86
C ILE A 53 0.50 4.43 -0.54
N ILE A 54 1.02 3.20 -0.59
CA ILE A 54 1.39 2.52 -1.84
C ILE A 54 0.68 1.17 -1.89
N MET A 55 0.04 0.89 -3.02
CA MET A 55 -0.56 -0.43 -3.25
C MET A 55 0.54 -1.47 -3.45
N HIS A 56 0.42 -2.62 -2.79
CA HIS A 56 1.37 -3.72 -2.86
C HIS A 56 0.64 -5.06 -2.82
N GLY A 57 1.30 -6.11 -3.28
CA GLY A 57 0.79 -7.47 -3.17
C GLY A 57 0.06 -7.98 -4.41
N HIS A 58 0.08 -9.29 -4.55
CA HIS A 58 -0.50 -10.03 -5.67
C HIS A 58 -0.83 -11.45 -5.21
N PRO A 59 -1.98 -12.03 -5.56
CA PRO A 59 -3.04 -11.51 -6.41
C PRO A 59 -3.97 -10.50 -5.71
N VAL A 60 -4.10 -10.56 -4.38
CA VAL A 60 -4.96 -9.65 -3.60
C VAL A 60 -4.12 -8.49 -3.11
N PRO A 61 -4.40 -7.25 -3.55
CA PRO A 61 -3.61 -6.10 -3.13
C PRO A 61 -3.93 -5.65 -1.71
N TYR A 62 -2.91 -5.15 -1.03
CA TYR A 62 -3.03 -4.48 0.26
C TYR A 62 -2.16 -3.23 0.24
N MET A 63 -2.34 -2.35 1.24
CA MET A 63 -1.59 -1.10 1.29
C MET A 63 -0.29 -1.26 2.07
N LYS A 64 0.73 -0.56 1.61
CA LYS A 64 2.01 -0.38 2.28
C LYS A 64 2.12 1.09 2.66
N TYR A 65 2.45 1.36 3.93
CA TYR A 65 2.50 2.72 4.45
C TYR A 65 3.93 3.12 4.76
N ILE A 66 4.30 4.32 4.35
CA ILE A 66 5.61 4.90 4.61
C ILE A 66 5.40 6.24 5.29
N GLY A 67 6.17 6.51 6.32
CA GLY A 67 6.08 7.77 7.03
C GLY A 67 7.20 7.96 8.04
N THR A 68 7.06 8.99 8.85
CA THR A 68 8.01 9.36 9.90
C THR A 68 7.87 8.43 11.09
N GLU A 69 8.94 7.76 11.50
CA GLU A 69 8.94 6.94 12.72
C GLU A 69 8.84 7.81 13.95
N LEU A 70 8.00 7.38 14.89
CA LEU A 70 7.74 8.10 16.14
C LEU A 70 8.34 7.37 17.34
N THR A 71 8.67 8.13 18.39
CA THR A 71 9.09 7.60 19.68
C THR A 71 7.87 7.07 20.45
N LYS A 72 8.11 6.44 21.61
CA LYS A 72 7.03 5.98 22.49
C LYS A 72 6.14 7.12 23.00
N GLN A 73 6.68 8.35 23.04
CA GLN A 73 5.93 9.55 23.41
C GLN A 73 5.15 10.16 22.23
N GLY A 74 5.25 9.60 21.04
CA GLY A 74 4.56 10.10 19.85
C GLY A 74 5.27 11.22 19.12
N GLU A 75 6.55 11.49 19.45
CA GLU A 75 7.37 12.50 18.79
C GLU A 75 8.23 11.87 17.69
N PRO A 76 8.57 12.61 16.60
CA PRO A 76 9.44 12.09 15.57
C PRO A 76 10.81 11.68 16.12
N LYS A 77 11.31 10.53 15.72
CA LYS A 77 12.66 10.10 16.08
C LYS A 77 13.69 11.03 15.44
N LYS A 78 14.76 11.31 16.14
CA LYS A 78 15.86 12.15 15.63
C LYS A 78 16.53 11.56 14.41
N ARG A 79 16.68 10.23 14.38
CA ARG A 79 17.21 9.50 13.22
C ARG A 79 16.09 8.71 12.57
N GLN A 80 15.82 9.04 11.33
CA GLN A 80 14.87 8.30 10.51
C GLN A 80 15.63 7.28 9.65
N PRO A 81 15.09 6.05 9.47
CA PRO A 81 15.75 5.06 8.63
C PRO A 81 15.76 5.50 7.16
N VAL A 82 16.86 5.18 6.46
CA VAL A 82 16.99 5.45 5.02
C VAL A 82 17.48 4.16 4.37
N PRO A 83 16.66 3.50 3.52
CA PRO A 83 15.28 3.85 3.16
C PRO A 83 14.30 3.70 4.33
N PRO A 84 13.14 4.39 4.32
CA PRO A 84 12.14 4.24 5.37
C PRO A 84 11.62 2.80 5.47
N ASN A 85 11.40 2.34 6.71
CA ASN A 85 10.81 1.02 6.94
C ASN A 85 9.30 1.06 6.66
N PRO A 86 8.80 0.24 5.72
CA PRO A 86 7.37 0.22 5.44
C PRO A 86 6.59 -0.53 6.50
N VAL A 87 5.36 -0.10 6.73
CA VAL A 87 4.37 -0.85 7.52
C VAL A 87 3.33 -1.42 6.56
N PHE A 88 3.13 -2.73 6.59
CA PHE A 88 2.14 -3.38 5.74
C PHE A 88 0.77 -3.41 6.44
N GLN A 89 -0.29 -3.29 5.67
CA GLN A 89 -1.66 -3.26 6.20
C GLN A 89 -1.97 -4.46 7.09
N CYS A 90 -1.48 -5.65 6.72
CA CYS A 90 -1.71 -6.88 7.49
C CYS A 90 -0.95 -6.92 8.82
N ASP A 91 0.06 -6.07 9.01
CA ASP A 91 0.87 -6.02 10.22
C ASP A 91 0.42 -4.94 11.20
N ILE A 92 -0.56 -4.12 10.85
CA ILE A 92 -1.06 -3.05 11.70
C ILE A 92 -1.73 -3.63 12.94
N VAL A 93 -1.31 -3.16 14.12
CA VAL A 93 -1.90 -3.51 15.40
C VAL A 93 -2.91 -2.46 15.84
N SER A 94 -2.60 -1.19 15.61
CA SER A 94 -3.50 -0.09 15.97
C SER A 94 -3.41 1.08 14.98
N ILE A 95 -4.51 1.83 14.90
CA ILE A 95 -4.61 3.05 14.08
C ILE A 95 -5.10 4.18 15.01
N ASN A 96 -4.31 5.24 15.14
CA ASN A 96 -4.61 6.37 16.04
C ASN A 96 -4.95 5.94 17.47
N GLY A 97 -4.26 4.90 17.96
CA GLY A 97 -4.47 4.35 19.29
C GLY A 97 -5.64 3.39 19.43
N LYS A 98 -6.40 3.15 18.36
CA LYS A 98 -7.52 2.19 18.36
C LYS A 98 -7.05 0.85 17.81
N PRO A 99 -7.37 -0.28 18.44
CA PRO A 99 -7.00 -1.59 17.94
C PRO A 99 -7.54 -1.82 16.52
N TYR A 100 -6.72 -2.43 15.68
CA TYR A 100 -7.07 -2.77 14.31
C TYR A 100 -6.69 -4.22 14.03
N LYS A 101 -7.54 -4.92 13.29
CA LYS A 101 -7.25 -6.27 12.82
C LYS A 101 -7.52 -6.35 11.32
N TYR A 102 -6.51 -6.74 10.57
CA TYR A 102 -6.66 -7.00 9.14
C TYR A 102 -7.49 -8.25 8.90
N VAL A 103 -8.51 -8.11 8.05
CA VAL A 103 -9.35 -9.24 7.66
C VAL A 103 -9.15 -9.47 6.16
N GLU A 104 -8.60 -10.62 5.84
CA GLU A 104 -8.44 -11.07 4.46
C GLU A 104 -9.73 -11.76 4.02
N GLU A 105 -10.39 -11.19 3.02
CA GLU A 105 -11.61 -11.76 2.44
C GLU A 105 -11.27 -12.68 1.27
#